data_7a459581f48f35302b84e92a8fd0edf8
#
_entry.id   7a459581f48f35302b84e92a8fd0edf8
#
_cell.length_a   1.000
_cell.length_b   1.000
_cell.length_c   1.000
_cell.angle_alpha   90.00
_cell.angle_beta   90.00
_cell.angle_gamma   90.00
#
_symmetry.space_group_name_H-M   'P 1'
#
loop_
_entity.id
_entity.type
_entity.pdbx_description
1 polymer ?
#
loop_
_entity_poly.entity_id
_entity_poly.type
_entity_poly.pdbx_seq_one_letter_code
_entity_poly.pdbx_strand_id
1 'polypeptide(L)'
;MAGTPEYQVTHSPCDHILTNIAVWSPDGQWIAYDVRPASGAFTGSRIERVNTISGRVEILYAAPAGSHCGVVTWSPANPDPARPRLVFIQGPEPETPDWTYAFSRRRGVILELRESPVLPPLASPLEALNHAPPFTPGALRGGSHAHTFSGDGQWVSFTCNDNLLASLDALPASARPPEHDPDQRNIGISIPATLAGPDGLVRVNRNHPRNLDADRFSVIVSHTVAHPRPGSDEINRAIEDAWIGVDGYRRGDGTRQRKAVAFLGQVVAPGGHEHAEVFVLDLPENPAGLTRAANPALPLEGTATTRPGLPAGVVQRRITFTDHHLHPGVATTPRHWPRSSPDGEHIAFLMCDDTGIIQFWLASPRGGLPRQLTRIAPPDFREGVSSAFSWSPDGRRLAAVIDGSVCLIDATTGGVTRLAPKRAGADAPLGFACVLSPDGRQIAFQRKIRDPESPENEYAQIFVVGVPE
;
A
#
# COMPACT_ATOMS: atom_id res chain seq x y z
N MET A 1 21.94 7.36 27.32
CA MET A 1 21.19 6.11 27.66
C MET A 1 21.66 5.03 26.72
N ALA A 2 21.94 3.81 27.20
CA ALA A 2 22.25 2.68 26.29
C ALA A 2 21.02 2.42 25.45
N GLY A 3 21.16 2.44 24.12
CA GLY A 3 20.06 2.15 23.19
C GLY A 3 19.52 0.74 23.44
N THR A 4 18.26 0.53 23.13
CA THR A 4 17.63 -0.80 23.16
C THR A 4 18.38 -1.71 22.17
N PRO A 5 18.75 -2.95 22.55
CA PRO A 5 19.48 -3.81 21.63
C PRO A 5 18.67 -4.12 20.40
N GLU A 6 19.25 -3.88 19.22
CA GLU A 6 18.74 -4.37 17.96
C GLU A 6 19.28 -5.78 17.68
N TYR A 7 18.48 -6.62 17.05
CA TYR A 7 18.92 -7.96 16.64
C TYR A 7 18.44 -8.31 15.24
N GLN A 8 19.26 -9.04 14.51
CA GLN A 8 18.98 -9.54 13.18
C GLN A 8 18.12 -10.80 13.25
N VAL A 9 17.07 -10.90 12.42
CA VAL A 9 16.16 -12.06 12.41
C VAL A 9 16.24 -12.89 11.14
N THR A 10 16.81 -12.36 10.06
CA THR A 10 17.06 -13.12 8.80
C THR A 10 18.54 -13.14 8.47
N HIS A 11 19.04 -14.26 7.89
CA HIS A 11 20.47 -14.49 7.69
C HIS A 11 20.84 -15.12 6.33
N SER A 12 19.87 -15.53 5.51
CA SER A 12 20.18 -16.16 4.23
C SER A 12 20.79 -15.16 3.23
N PRO A 13 21.65 -15.61 2.29
CA PRO A 13 22.36 -14.76 1.34
C PRO A 13 21.44 -14.30 0.19
N CYS A 14 20.39 -13.58 0.53
CA CYS A 14 19.46 -12.93 -0.38
C CYS A 14 18.81 -11.72 0.29
N ASP A 15 18.20 -10.83 -0.50
CA ASP A 15 17.46 -9.70 0.02
C ASP A 15 16.10 -10.13 0.58
N HIS A 16 15.79 -9.70 1.79
CA HIS A 16 14.52 -9.91 2.48
C HIS A 16 13.79 -8.57 2.56
N ILE A 17 12.72 -8.40 1.79
CA ILE A 17 12.08 -7.10 1.64
C ILE A 17 10.77 -7.04 2.43
N LEU A 18 10.71 -6.09 3.36
CA LEU A 18 9.50 -5.74 4.10
C LEU A 18 8.59 -4.83 3.27
N THR A 19 7.30 -5.04 3.36
CA THR A 19 6.30 -4.04 2.99
C THR A 19 6.29 -2.94 4.07
N ASN A 20 5.83 -1.73 3.70
CA ASN A 20 5.86 -0.56 4.59
C ASN A 20 4.84 -0.59 5.74
N ILE A 21 3.97 -1.61 5.80
CA ILE A 21 2.92 -1.81 6.82
C ILE A 21 2.53 -3.29 6.90
N ALA A 22 1.89 -3.68 8.01
CA ALA A 22 1.26 -4.99 8.22
C ALA A 22 2.19 -6.18 7.94
N VAL A 23 3.47 -6.04 8.31
CA VAL A 23 4.48 -7.10 8.15
C VAL A 23 4.44 -8.11 9.31
N TRP A 24 3.91 -7.71 10.46
CA TRP A 24 3.77 -8.54 11.64
C TRP A 24 2.48 -9.36 11.57
N SER A 25 2.55 -10.62 11.98
CA SER A 25 1.35 -11.40 12.24
C SER A 25 0.52 -10.77 13.37
N PRO A 26 -0.81 -10.98 13.41
CA PRO A 26 -1.65 -10.38 14.46
C PRO A 26 -1.24 -10.72 15.88
N ASP A 27 -0.60 -11.88 16.12
CA ASP A 27 -0.06 -12.31 17.41
C ASP A 27 1.35 -11.74 17.72
N GLY A 28 1.94 -10.98 16.77
CA GLY A 28 3.26 -10.36 16.91
C GLY A 28 4.45 -11.33 16.88
N GLN A 29 4.24 -12.62 16.60
CA GLN A 29 5.31 -13.62 16.66
C GLN A 29 6.09 -13.77 15.34
N TRP A 30 5.45 -13.44 14.22
CA TRP A 30 6.03 -13.64 12.89
C TRP A 30 6.12 -12.34 12.10
N ILE A 31 7.17 -12.22 11.30
CA ILE A 31 7.31 -11.18 10.28
C ILE A 31 7.23 -11.84 8.90
N ALA A 32 6.31 -11.38 8.05
CA ALA A 32 6.24 -11.78 6.65
C ALA A 32 7.03 -10.82 5.77
N TYR A 33 7.67 -11.36 4.74
CA TYR A 33 8.50 -10.61 3.80
C TYR A 33 8.55 -11.33 2.45
N ASP A 34 9.04 -10.65 1.44
CA ASP A 34 9.32 -11.25 0.14
C ASP A 34 10.82 -11.27 -0.16
N VAL A 35 11.23 -12.32 -0.89
CA VAL A 35 12.61 -12.52 -1.34
C VAL A 35 12.72 -11.95 -2.75
N ARG A 36 13.27 -10.73 -2.88
CA ARG A 36 13.51 -10.03 -4.14
C ARG A 36 14.67 -9.05 -4.01
N PRO A 37 15.30 -8.63 -5.12
CA PRO A 37 16.39 -7.65 -5.06
C PRO A 37 15.96 -6.32 -4.42
N ALA A 38 16.79 -5.77 -3.53
CA ALA A 38 16.58 -4.47 -2.89
C ALA A 38 16.63 -3.28 -3.87
N SER A 39 17.02 -3.50 -5.12
CA SER A 39 17.00 -2.51 -6.20
C SER A 39 15.60 -2.01 -6.59
N GLY A 40 14.53 -2.61 -6.06
CA GLY A 40 13.15 -2.29 -6.39
C GLY A 40 12.61 -3.04 -7.62
N ALA A 41 13.41 -3.86 -8.30
CA ALA A 41 12.94 -4.72 -9.36
C ALA A 41 11.92 -5.73 -8.81
N PHE A 42 10.77 -5.88 -9.49
CA PHE A 42 9.74 -6.84 -9.09
C PHE A 42 10.04 -8.22 -9.68
N THR A 43 11.06 -8.87 -9.15
CA THR A 43 11.53 -10.20 -9.55
C THR A 43 11.51 -11.18 -8.38
N GLY A 44 10.66 -10.94 -7.39
CA GLY A 44 10.53 -11.78 -6.20
C GLY A 44 10.11 -13.20 -6.53
N SER A 45 10.72 -14.18 -5.87
CA SER A 45 10.48 -15.61 -6.10
C SER A 45 9.66 -16.27 -5.00
N ARG A 46 9.66 -15.70 -3.80
CA ARG A 46 9.05 -16.32 -2.61
C ARG A 46 8.45 -15.28 -1.67
N ILE A 47 7.38 -15.71 -0.98
CA ILE A 47 6.89 -15.09 0.25
C ILE A 47 7.29 -16.00 1.39
N GLU A 48 7.93 -15.43 2.39
CA GLU A 48 8.41 -16.13 3.57
C GLU A 48 7.92 -15.43 4.85
N ARG A 49 8.02 -16.14 5.98
CA ARG A 49 7.91 -15.55 7.31
C ARG A 49 9.03 -16.03 8.21
N VAL A 50 9.43 -15.19 9.13
CA VAL A 50 10.39 -15.52 10.18
C VAL A 50 9.76 -15.35 11.56
N ASN A 51 9.96 -16.34 12.44
CA ASN A 51 9.57 -16.20 13.84
C ASN A 51 10.64 -15.38 14.58
N THR A 52 10.23 -14.30 15.22
CA THR A 52 11.15 -13.31 15.83
C THR A 52 11.87 -13.81 17.08
N ILE A 53 11.38 -14.87 17.70
CA ILE A 53 11.97 -15.46 18.91
C ILE A 53 12.94 -16.59 18.55
N SER A 54 12.49 -17.52 17.69
CA SER A 54 13.27 -18.72 17.37
C SER A 54 14.17 -18.57 16.14
N GLY A 55 13.97 -17.53 15.32
CA GLY A 55 14.64 -17.37 14.02
C GLY A 55 14.20 -18.38 12.96
N ARG A 56 13.16 -19.18 13.21
CA ARG A 56 12.64 -20.16 12.26
C ARG A 56 12.04 -19.46 11.05
N VAL A 57 12.51 -19.82 9.86
CA VAL A 57 11.99 -19.33 8.58
C VAL A 57 11.06 -20.37 7.95
N GLU A 58 9.96 -19.92 7.37
CA GLU A 58 9.00 -20.74 6.64
C GLU A 58 8.65 -20.10 5.29
N ILE A 59 8.71 -20.91 4.22
CA ILE A 59 8.22 -20.50 2.91
C ILE A 59 6.70 -20.64 2.91
N LEU A 60 6.01 -19.52 2.69
CA LEU A 60 4.54 -19.49 2.60
C LEU A 60 4.04 -19.67 1.17
N TYR A 61 4.79 -19.12 0.21
CA TYR A 61 4.47 -19.21 -1.22
C TYR A 61 5.75 -19.16 -2.04
N ALA A 62 5.82 -19.99 -3.06
CA ALA A 62 6.87 -19.93 -4.08
C ALA A 62 6.21 -19.63 -5.44
N ALA A 63 6.68 -18.57 -6.10
CA ALA A 63 6.20 -18.24 -7.44
C ALA A 63 6.61 -19.34 -8.43
N PRO A 64 5.70 -19.82 -9.28
CA PRO A 64 6.06 -20.72 -10.37
C PRO A 64 7.11 -20.10 -11.30
N ALA A 65 7.82 -20.95 -12.03
CA ALA A 65 8.85 -20.49 -12.97
C ALA A 65 8.28 -19.48 -13.99
N GLY A 66 8.97 -18.36 -14.17
CA GLY A 66 8.53 -17.26 -15.03
C GLY A 66 7.50 -16.30 -14.40
N SER A 67 7.20 -16.49 -13.12
CA SER A 67 6.33 -15.60 -12.34
C SER A 67 7.08 -14.90 -11.23
N HIS A 68 6.51 -13.79 -10.75
CA HIS A 68 7.06 -13.00 -9.64
C HIS A 68 6.01 -12.80 -8.55
N CYS A 69 6.47 -12.68 -7.30
CA CYS A 69 5.61 -12.35 -6.17
C CYS A 69 6.31 -11.35 -5.22
N GLY A 70 5.55 -10.63 -4.43
CA GLY A 70 6.09 -9.70 -3.43
C GLY A 70 5.08 -8.75 -2.84
N VAL A 71 5.54 -7.85 -1.97
CA VAL A 71 4.71 -6.84 -1.29
C VAL A 71 3.63 -7.48 -0.44
N VAL A 72 4.03 -8.39 0.45
CA VAL A 72 3.12 -9.15 1.31
C VAL A 72 2.68 -8.34 2.53
N THR A 73 1.40 -8.46 2.89
CA THR A 73 0.83 -7.88 4.11
C THR A 73 -0.08 -8.87 4.83
N TRP A 74 -0.08 -8.85 6.16
CA TRP A 74 -1.00 -9.61 6.98
C TRP A 74 -2.37 -8.95 7.06
N SER A 75 -3.41 -9.75 7.17
CA SER A 75 -4.73 -9.29 7.62
C SER A 75 -4.68 -9.01 9.13
N PRO A 76 -5.09 -7.82 9.58
CA PRO A 76 -5.09 -7.50 11.02
C PRO A 76 -6.14 -8.26 11.81
N ALA A 77 -7.20 -8.72 11.13
CA ALA A 77 -8.26 -9.54 11.70
C ALA A 77 -8.65 -10.63 10.71
N ASN A 78 -9.05 -11.78 11.21
CA ASN A 78 -9.46 -12.93 10.40
C ASN A 78 -10.81 -13.43 10.87
N PRO A 79 -11.75 -13.79 9.96
CA PRO A 79 -13.04 -14.40 10.32
C PRO A 79 -12.87 -15.67 11.13
N ASP A 80 -11.87 -16.47 10.79
CA ASP A 80 -11.42 -17.65 11.55
C ASP A 80 -9.99 -17.38 12.05
N PRO A 81 -9.76 -17.20 13.35
CA PRO A 81 -8.44 -17.00 13.91
C PRO A 81 -7.45 -18.15 13.63
N ALA A 82 -7.94 -19.37 13.42
CA ALA A 82 -7.13 -20.53 13.05
C ALA A 82 -6.65 -20.50 11.60
N ARG A 83 -7.14 -19.52 10.81
CA ARG A 83 -6.80 -19.36 9.40
C ARG A 83 -6.33 -17.92 9.09
N PRO A 84 -5.17 -17.52 9.61
CA PRO A 84 -4.61 -16.20 9.33
C PRO A 84 -4.42 -16.02 7.83
N ARG A 85 -4.67 -14.79 7.35
CA ARG A 85 -4.57 -14.44 5.92
C ARG A 85 -3.51 -13.41 5.67
N LEU A 86 -2.88 -13.56 4.51
CA LEU A 86 -2.00 -12.56 3.91
C LEU A 86 -2.53 -12.21 2.52
N VAL A 87 -2.10 -11.07 2.01
CA VAL A 87 -2.30 -10.70 0.62
C VAL A 87 -0.97 -10.21 0.03
N PHE A 88 -0.70 -10.52 -1.23
CA PHE A 88 0.52 -10.12 -1.91
C PHE A 88 0.28 -9.94 -3.42
N ILE A 89 1.22 -9.32 -4.10
CA ILE A 89 1.22 -9.17 -5.55
C ILE A 89 1.83 -10.42 -6.19
N GLN A 90 1.19 -10.91 -7.25
CA GLN A 90 1.75 -11.88 -8.19
C GLN A 90 1.88 -11.24 -9.58
N GLY A 91 3.01 -11.43 -10.25
CA GLY A 91 3.21 -11.07 -11.65
C GLY A 91 2.55 -12.08 -12.60
N PRO A 92 2.51 -11.79 -13.91
CA PRO A 92 1.82 -12.66 -14.86
C PRO A 92 2.36 -14.08 -14.78
N GLU A 93 1.46 -15.06 -14.94
CA GLU A 93 1.77 -16.44 -14.72
C GLU A 93 0.96 -17.35 -15.67
N PRO A 94 1.63 -18.26 -16.39
CA PRO A 94 3.03 -18.21 -16.80
C PRO A 94 3.29 -17.10 -17.82
N GLU A 95 4.52 -16.59 -17.92
CA GLU A 95 4.91 -15.68 -19.00
C GLU A 95 4.88 -16.37 -20.36
N THR A 96 4.49 -15.62 -21.39
CA THR A 96 4.56 -16.03 -22.79
C THR A 96 5.16 -14.89 -23.60
N PRO A 97 5.62 -15.12 -24.86
CA PRO A 97 6.15 -14.04 -25.69
C PRO A 97 5.20 -12.83 -25.84
N ASP A 98 3.89 -13.08 -25.85
CA ASP A 98 2.85 -12.05 -25.98
C ASP A 98 2.35 -11.52 -24.64
N TRP A 99 2.78 -12.10 -23.52
CA TRP A 99 2.34 -11.75 -22.17
C TRP A 99 3.51 -11.80 -21.18
N THR A 100 4.39 -10.83 -21.30
CA THR A 100 5.53 -10.65 -20.41
C THR A 100 5.14 -9.81 -19.19
N TYR A 101 5.98 -9.74 -18.19
CA TYR A 101 5.75 -8.92 -17.01
C TYR A 101 5.53 -7.46 -17.38
N ALA A 102 4.44 -6.89 -16.83
CA ALA A 102 4.17 -5.46 -16.80
C ALA A 102 3.42 -5.12 -15.51
N PHE A 103 3.56 -3.88 -15.02
CA PHE A 103 2.83 -3.45 -13.82
C PHE A 103 1.30 -3.53 -14.01
N SER A 104 0.79 -3.29 -15.23
CA SER A 104 -0.63 -3.44 -15.57
C SER A 104 -1.11 -4.90 -15.69
N ARG A 105 -0.22 -5.89 -15.50
CA ARG A 105 -0.51 -7.33 -15.58
C ARG A 105 -0.33 -8.06 -14.26
N ARG A 106 -0.09 -7.34 -13.17
CA ARG A 106 -0.05 -7.87 -11.81
C ARG A 106 -1.44 -8.28 -11.35
N ARG A 107 -1.51 -9.13 -10.33
CA ARG A 107 -2.75 -9.48 -9.65
C ARG A 107 -2.53 -9.66 -8.16
N GLY A 108 -3.58 -9.50 -7.36
CA GLY A 108 -3.57 -9.83 -5.96
C GLY A 108 -3.81 -11.31 -5.73
N VAL A 109 -3.13 -11.85 -4.71
CA VAL A 109 -3.35 -13.22 -4.22
C VAL A 109 -3.58 -13.15 -2.72
N ILE A 110 -4.67 -13.75 -2.25
CA ILE A 110 -4.91 -14.01 -0.83
C ILE A 110 -4.32 -15.38 -0.50
N LEU A 111 -3.54 -15.44 0.56
CA LEU A 111 -2.99 -16.66 1.10
C LEU A 111 -3.62 -16.93 2.46
N GLU A 112 -4.34 -18.02 2.59
CA GLU A 112 -4.91 -18.48 3.85
C GLU A 112 -4.00 -19.57 4.45
N LEU A 113 -3.46 -19.31 5.63
CA LEU A 113 -2.67 -20.30 6.35
C LEU A 113 -3.58 -21.35 6.99
N ARG A 114 -3.09 -22.55 7.09
CA ARG A 114 -3.79 -23.69 7.69
C ARG A 114 -2.96 -24.23 8.84
N GLU A 115 -3.59 -24.57 9.95
CA GLU A 115 -2.89 -25.17 11.10
C GLU A 115 -2.36 -26.59 10.86
N SER A 116 -2.56 -27.12 9.67
CA SER A 116 -2.11 -28.47 9.32
C SER A 116 -0.69 -28.44 8.79
N PRO A 117 0.26 -29.19 9.39
CA PRO A 117 1.61 -29.32 8.85
C PRO A 117 1.68 -30.09 7.52
N VAL A 118 0.58 -30.75 7.13
CA VAL A 118 0.48 -31.60 5.94
C VAL A 118 -0.15 -30.85 4.77
N LEU A 119 -1.00 -29.84 5.02
CA LEU A 119 -1.67 -29.09 3.97
C LEU A 119 -0.96 -27.76 3.75
N PRO A 120 -0.54 -27.46 2.50
CA PRO A 120 0.05 -26.16 2.19
C PRO A 120 -0.96 -25.03 2.39
N PRO A 121 -0.51 -23.78 2.55
CA PRO A 121 -1.37 -22.61 2.50
C PRO A 121 -2.25 -22.59 1.26
N LEU A 122 -3.48 -22.10 1.39
CA LEU A 122 -4.41 -21.98 0.26
C LEU A 122 -4.24 -20.61 -0.40
N ALA A 123 -3.76 -20.59 -1.63
CA ALA A 123 -3.69 -19.39 -2.45
C ALA A 123 -4.97 -19.26 -3.30
N SER A 124 -5.59 -18.09 -3.26
CA SER A 124 -6.76 -17.73 -4.09
C SER A 124 -6.59 -16.36 -4.71
N PRO A 125 -7.18 -16.10 -5.90
CA PRO A 125 -7.14 -14.77 -6.49
C PRO A 125 -7.87 -13.75 -5.61
N LEU A 126 -7.29 -12.56 -5.46
CA LEU A 126 -7.97 -11.44 -4.79
C LEU A 126 -9.10 -10.89 -5.68
N GLU A 127 -8.85 -10.73 -6.96
CA GLU A 127 -9.80 -10.17 -7.93
C GLU A 127 -10.07 -11.11 -9.10
N ALA A 128 -11.28 -11.05 -9.63
CA ALA A 128 -11.59 -11.57 -10.95
C ALA A 128 -10.91 -10.69 -12.01
N LEU A 129 -10.40 -11.31 -13.08
CA LEU A 129 -9.73 -10.62 -14.18
C LEU A 129 -10.48 -10.85 -15.50
N ASN A 130 -10.74 -9.78 -16.23
CA ASN A 130 -11.42 -9.82 -17.52
C ASN A 130 -10.69 -8.93 -18.55
N HIS A 131 -9.81 -9.52 -19.33
CA HIS A 131 -8.95 -8.83 -20.31
C HIS A 131 -9.59 -8.65 -21.70
N ALA A 132 -10.76 -9.21 -21.94
CA ALA A 132 -11.44 -9.12 -23.25
C ALA A 132 -12.96 -9.01 -23.09
N PRO A 133 -13.65 -8.22 -23.93
CA PRO A 133 -15.10 -8.04 -23.87
C PRO A 133 -15.86 -9.36 -24.18
N PRO A 134 -17.08 -9.54 -23.65
CA PRO A 134 -17.81 -8.60 -22.81
C PRO A 134 -17.20 -8.50 -21.41
N PHE A 135 -17.09 -7.28 -20.87
CA PHE A 135 -16.55 -7.05 -19.53
C PHE A 135 -17.59 -7.35 -18.47
N THR A 136 -17.12 -7.71 -17.27
CA THR A 136 -17.96 -8.16 -16.16
C THR A 136 -17.84 -7.19 -14.98
N PRO A 137 -18.95 -6.64 -14.45
CA PRO A 137 -18.91 -5.85 -13.22
C PRO A 137 -18.25 -6.63 -12.08
N GLY A 138 -17.35 -5.98 -11.35
CA GLY A 138 -16.60 -6.62 -10.25
C GLY A 138 -15.35 -7.36 -10.65
N ALA A 139 -15.03 -7.43 -11.94
CA ALA A 139 -13.75 -7.90 -12.44
C ALA A 139 -12.87 -6.73 -12.88
N LEU A 140 -11.57 -6.80 -12.59
CA LEU A 140 -10.58 -5.83 -13.07
C LEU A 140 -10.10 -6.20 -14.47
N ARG A 141 -9.61 -5.21 -15.22
CA ARG A 141 -9.02 -5.38 -16.55
C ARG A 141 -7.51 -5.27 -16.55
N GLY A 142 -6.88 -5.29 -15.37
CA GLY A 142 -5.45 -5.06 -15.26
C GLY A 142 -4.89 -5.21 -13.88
N GLY A 143 -3.69 -4.66 -13.68
CA GLY A 143 -2.83 -4.93 -12.55
C GLY A 143 -3.19 -4.21 -11.26
N SER A 144 -3.28 -4.97 -10.19
CA SER A 144 -3.42 -4.48 -8.82
C SER A 144 -2.09 -4.48 -8.06
N HIS A 145 -1.92 -3.56 -7.11
CA HIS A 145 -0.64 -3.34 -6.42
C HIS A 145 -0.84 -2.95 -4.94
N ALA A 146 0.12 -3.33 -4.10
CA ALA A 146 0.25 -2.87 -2.72
C ALA A 146 -1.04 -3.04 -1.88
N HIS A 147 -1.53 -4.26 -1.85
CA HIS A 147 -2.77 -4.62 -1.20
C HIS A 147 -2.70 -4.51 0.32
N THR A 148 -3.74 -3.95 0.95
CA THR A 148 -3.89 -3.92 2.41
C THR A 148 -5.32 -4.22 2.83
N PHE A 149 -5.47 -5.06 3.86
CA PHE A 149 -6.77 -5.35 4.46
C PHE A 149 -7.28 -4.16 5.29
N SER A 150 -8.59 -3.95 5.30
CA SER A 150 -9.26 -3.08 6.27
C SER A 150 -9.09 -3.60 7.70
N GLY A 151 -9.28 -2.75 8.71
CA GLY A 151 -9.06 -3.12 10.11
C GLY A 151 -9.88 -4.34 10.58
N ASP A 152 -11.05 -4.60 9.98
CA ASP A 152 -11.85 -5.81 10.22
C ASP A 152 -11.45 -7.02 9.35
N GLY A 153 -10.43 -6.87 8.50
CA GLY A 153 -9.94 -7.91 7.60
C GLY A 153 -10.91 -8.33 6.47
N GLN A 154 -11.99 -7.58 6.24
CA GLN A 154 -13.03 -7.98 5.27
C GLN A 154 -12.76 -7.42 3.86
N TRP A 155 -12.37 -6.15 3.78
CA TRP A 155 -12.13 -5.45 2.53
C TRP A 155 -10.63 -5.34 2.26
N VAL A 156 -10.26 -5.21 0.99
CA VAL A 156 -8.86 -4.98 0.60
C VAL A 156 -8.82 -3.73 -0.27
N SER A 157 -7.93 -2.78 0.05
CA SER A 157 -7.60 -1.65 -0.81
C SER A 157 -6.33 -1.93 -1.60
N PHE A 158 -6.21 -1.32 -2.77
CA PHE A 158 -5.05 -1.44 -3.64
C PHE A 158 -5.01 -0.29 -4.65
N THR A 159 -3.85 -0.04 -5.22
CA THR A 159 -3.77 0.75 -6.46
C THR A 159 -3.81 -0.17 -7.67
N CYS A 160 -4.28 0.32 -8.80
CA CYS A 160 -4.34 -0.46 -10.03
C CYS A 160 -4.10 0.37 -11.28
N ASN A 161 -3.70 -0.33 -12.35
CA ASN A 161 -3.59 0.15 -13.72
C ASN A 161 -4.42 -0.76 -14.63
N ASP A 162 -5.02 -0.19 -15.64
CA ASP A 162 -5.86 -0.91 -16.62
C ASP A 162 -5.01 -1.41 -17.78
N ASN A 163 -4.84 -2.75 -17.90
CA ASN A 163 -4.00 -3.31 -18.95
C ASN A 163 -4.56 -3.09 -20.36
N LEU A 164 -5.89 -2.99 -20.49
CA LEU A 164 -6.50 -2.70 -21.77
C LEU A 164 -6.13 -1.30 -22.24
N LEU A 165 -6.33 -0.29 -21.38
CA LEU A 165 -5.99 1.10 -21.70
C LEU A 165 -4.48 1.30 -21.86
N ALA A 166 -3.66 0.68 -21.00
CA ALA A 166 -2.20 0.68 -21.16
C ALA A 166 -1.75 0.09 -22.51
N SER A 167 -2.46 -0.92 -23.00
CA SER A 167 -2.19 -1.52 -24.32
C SER A 167 -2.59 -0.58 -25.46
N LEU A 168 -3.69 0.18 -25.30
CA LEU A 168 -4.07 1.22 -26.27
C LEU A 168 -3.05 2.38 -26.28
N ASP A 169 -2.60 2.82 -25.11
CA ASP A 169 -1.58 3.87 -24.99
C ASP A 169 -0.24 3.48 -25.64
N ALA A 170 0.09 2.20 -25.66
CA ALA A 170 1.28 1.67 -26.31
C ALA A 170 1.21 1.64 -27.84
N LEU A 171 0.00 1.79 -28.44
CA LEU A 171 -0.16 1.82 -29.89
C LEU A 171 0.43 3.12 -30.49
N PRO A 172 0.92 3.07 -31.75
CA PRO A 172 1.22 4.29 -32.49
C PRO A 172 -0.01 5.21 -32.57
N ALA A 173 0.19 6.52 -32.54
CA ALA A 173 -0.92 7.50 -32.56
C ALA A 173 -1.92 7.29 -33.69
N SER A 174 -1.46 6.84 -34.88
CA SER A 174 -2.29 6.52 -36.03
C SER A 174 -3.19 5.29 -35.90
N ALA A 175 -2.84 4.37 -34.96
CA ALA A 175 -3.60 3.15 -34.71
C ALA A 175 -4.43 3.23 -33.41
N ARG A 176 -4.28 4.30 -32.65
CA ARG A 176 -4.96 4.53 -31.39
C ARG A 176 -6.39 5.03 -31.62
N PRO A 177 -7.41 4.46 -30.95
CA PRO A 177 -8.77 5.00 -31.03
C PRO A 177 -8.77 6.49 -30.67
N PRO A 178 -9.44 7.37 -31.43
CA PRO A 178 -9.38 8.82 -31.21
C PRO A 178 -9.98 9.26 -29.87
N GLU A 179 -10.94 8.50 -29.35
CA GLU A 179 -11.62 8.76 -28.09
C GLU A 179 -11.40 7.57 -27.14
N HIS A 180 -10.16 7.40 -26.64
CA HIS A 180 -9.90 6.44 -25.57
C HIS A 180 -9.41 7.17 -24.33
N ASP A 181 -9.77 6.64 -23.15
CA ASP A 181 -9.20 7.08 -21.89
C ASP A 181 -7.78 6.56 -21.77
N PRO A 182 -6.81 7.37 -21.31
CA PRO A 182 -5.46 6.87 -21.00
C PRO A 182 -5.48 5.97 -19.76
N ASP A 183 -4.51 5.05 -19.69
CA ASP A 183 -4.26 4.32 -18.45
C ASP A 183 -3.77 5.28 -17.37
N GLN A 184 -4.47 5.33 -16.26
CA GLN A 184 -4.12 6.12 -15.08
C GLN A 184 -4.17 5.23 -13.86
N ARG A 185 -3.20 5.43 -12.95
CA ARG A 185 -3.22 4.71 -11.69
C ARG A 185 -4.36 5.21 -10.82
N ASN A 186 -5.18 4.28 -10.36
CA ASN A 186 -6.36 4.51 -9.54
C ASN A 186 -6.35 3.69 -8.26
N ILE A 187 -7.19 4.07 -7.28
CA ILE A 187 -7.47 3.27 -6.09
C ILE A 187 -8.64 2.33 -6.38
N GLY A 188 -8.46 1.07 -6.02
CA GLY A 188 -9.49 0.05 -6.08
C GLY A 188 -9.79 -0.55 -4.70
N ILE A 189 -10.99 -1.10 -4.58
CA ILE A 189 -11.48 -1.83 -3.40
C ILE A 189 -11.99 -3.19 -3.85
N SER A 190 -11.64 -4.22 -3.07
CA SER A 190 -12.15 -5.59 -3.23
C SER A 190 -12.94 -5.98 -1.99
N ILE A 191 -14.18 -6.41 -2.18
CA ILE A 191 -15.09 -6.87 -1.12
C ILE A 191 -15.47 -8.33 -1.36
N PRO A 192 -15.89 -9.11 -0.33
CA PRO A 192 -16.45 -10.45 -0.55
C PRO A 192 -17.61 -10.42 -1.55
N ALA A 193 -17.58 -11.29 -2.55
CA ALA A 193 -18.62 -11.32 -3.60
C ALA A 193 -20.01 -11.68 -3.05
N THR A 194 -20.09 -12.34 -1.89
CA THR A 194 -21.33 -12.58 -1.15
C THR A 194 -22.06 -11.29 -0.75
N LEU A 195 -21.36 -10.17 -0.64
CA LEU A 195 -21.94 -8.86 -0.38
C LEU A 195 -22.44 -8.18 -1.68
N ALA A 196 -22.01 -8.68 -2.83
CA ALA A 196 -22.37 -8.18 -4.15
C ALA A 196 -23.52 -8.95 -4.81
N GLY A 197 -23.68 -10.24 -4.47
CA GLY A 197 -24.72 -11.09 -5.03
C GLY A 197 -24.75 -12.49 -4.40
N PRO A 198 -25.84 -13.27 -4.63
CA PRO A 198 -26.10 -14.53 -3.94
C PRO A 198 -25.10 -15.63 -4.29
N ASP A 199 -24.49 -15.59 -5.46
CA ASP A 199 -23.58 -16.66 -5.93
C ASP A 199 -22.22 -16.63 -5.25
N GLY A 200 -21.88 -15.54 -4.57
CA GLY A 200 -20.60 -15.41 -3.88
C GLY A 200 -19.36 -15.54 -4.78
N LEU A 201 -19.53 -15.35 -6.10
CA LEU A 201 -18.46 -15.49 -7.09
C LEU A 201 -18.67 -14.52 -8.26
N VAL A 202 -17.63 -13.79 -8.63
CA VAL A 202 -17.57 -13.01 -9.87
C VAL A 202 -17.07 -13.94 -10.98
N ARG A 203 -17.97 -14.27 -11.92
CA ARG A 203 -17.69 -15.15 -13.05
C ARG A 203 -17.40 -14.32 -14.30
N VAL A 204 -16.33 -14.66 -14.98
CA VAL A 204 -15.93 -14.02 -16.24
C VAL A 204 -15.98 -15.04 -17.40
N ASN A 205 -16.17 -14.55 -18.61
CA ASN A 205 -16.11 -15.42 -19.80
C ASN A 205 -14.69 -15.97 -19.99
N ARG A 206 -14.55 -17.07 -20.76
CA ARG A 206 -13.27 -17.74 -21.01
C ARG A 206 -12.69 -17.42 -22.40
N ASN A 207 -13.04 -16.27 -22.95
CA ASN A 207 -12.58 -15.84 -24.30
C ASN A 207 -11.15 -15.27 -24.31
N HIS A 208 -10.51 -15.15 -23.13
CA HIS A 208 -9.11 -14.76 -22.99
C HIS A 208 -8.40 -15.72 -22.00
N PRO A 209 -7.18 -16.19 -22.30
CA PRO A 209 -6.48 -17.19 -21.46
C PRO A 209 -6.13 -16.69 -20.06
N ARG A 210 -6.11 -15.38 -19.84
CA ARG A 210 -5.82 -14.76 -18.54
C ARG A 210 -7.08 -14.33 -17.77
N ASN A 211 -8.28 -14.61 -18.29
CA ASN A 211 -9.52 -14.38 -17.58
C ASN A 211 -9.67 -15.34 -16.40
N LEU A 212 -10.10 -14.81 -15.25
CA LEU A 212 -10.04 -15.48 -13.96
C LEU A 212 -11.25 -15.10 -13.12
N ASP A 213 -11.96 -16.11 -12.57
CA ASP A 213 -13.02 -15.88 -11.58
C ASP A 213 -12.42 -15.63 -10.19
N ALA A 214 -13.16 -14.93 -9.33
CA ALA A 214 -12.81 -14.77 -7.92
C ALA A 214 -14.07 -14.69 -7.02
N ASP A 215 -13.90 -15.02 -5.75
CA ASP A 215 -14.93 -14.90 -4.71
C ASP A 215 -15.03 -13.48 -4.12
N ARG A 216 -14.46 -12.50 -4.84
CA ARG A 216 -14.46 -11.10 -4.45
C ARG A 216 -14.88 -10.22 -5.62
N PHE A 217 -15.61 -9.15 -5.28
CA PHE A 217 -16.04 -8.10 -6.20
C PHE A 217 -15.07 -6.92 -6.07
N SER A 218 -14.41 -6.57 -7.16
CA SER A 218 -13.39 -5.52 -7.20
C SER A 218 -13.84 -4.35 -8.07
N VAL A 219 -13.61 -3.13 -7.62
CA VAL A 219 -14.08 -1.91 -8.30
C VAL A 219 -13.12 -0.75 -8.06
N ILE A 220 -13.01 0.13 -9.07
CA ILE A 220 -12.26 1.39 -8.97
C ILE A 220 -13.11 2.40 -8.19
N VAL A 221 -12.47 3.10 -7.24
CA VAL A 221 -13.17 4.05 -6.35
C VAL A 221 -12.60 5.47 -6.41
N SER A 222 -11.44 5.69 -7.04
CA SER A 222 -10.91 7.04 -7.25
C SER A 222 -11.28 7.59 -8.63
N HIS A 223 -11.48 8.90 -8.69
CA HIS A 223 -11.74 9.63 -9.93
C HIS A 223 -10.46 10.33 -10.40
N THR A 224 -10.00 9.98 -11.58
CA THR A 224 -8.86 10.64 -12.25
C THR A 224 -9.32 11.21 -13.58
N VAL A 225 -8.64 12.26 -14.06
CA VAL A 225 -8.84 12.86 -15.38
C VAL A 225 -7.54 12.96 -16.13
N ALA A 226 -7.57 12.87 -17.46
CA ALA A 226 -6.34 12.91 -18.26
C ALA A 226 -5.58 14.24 -18.11
N HIS A 227 -6.32 15.34 -18.00
CA HIS A 227 -5.79 16.70 -17.95
C HIS A 227 -6.46 17.48 -16.80
N PRO A 228 -5.94 17.39 -15.56
CA PRO A 228 -6.49 18.14 -14.44
C PRO A 228 -6.44 19.65 -14.70
N ARG A 229 -7.52 20.35 -14.36
CA ARG A 229 -7.55 21.80 -14.46
C ARG A 229 -6.66 22.42 -13.38
N PRO A 230 -5.73 23.31 -13.75
CA PRO A 230 -4.86 23.97 -12.78
C PRO A 230 -5.66 24.66 -11.66
N GLY A 231 -5.24 24.43 -10.42
CA GLY A 231 -5.88 24.98 -9.23
C GLY A 231 -7.20 24.31 -8.81
N SER A 232 -7.58 23.19 -9.44
CA SER A 232 -8.74 22.39 -9.05
C SER A 232 -8.35 21.18 -8.19
N ASP A 233 -9.37 20.43 -7.71
CA ASP A 233 -9.18 19.16 -7.01
C ASP A 233 -9.13 17.94 -7.95
N GLU A 234 -9.07 18.19 -9.28
CA GLU A 234 -8.88 17.13 -10.26
C GLU A 234 -7.46 16.57 -10.16
N ILE A 235 -7.35 15.26 -10.34
CA ILE A 235 -6.08 14.53 -10.27
C ILE A 235 -5.90 13.66 -11.52
N ASN A 236 -4.65 13.49 -11.97
CA ASN A 236 -4.34 12.56 -13.06
C ASN A 236 -3.80 11.23 -12.56
N ARG A 237 -3.56 11.09 -11.26
CA ARG A 237 -2.99 9.88 -10.64
C ARG A 237 -3.39 9.77 -9.18
N ALA A 238 -3.79 8.56 -8.76
CA ALA A 238 -4.06 8.20 -7.37
C ALA A 238 -3.13 7.06 -6.93
N ILE A 239 -2.36 7.28 -5.87
CA ILE A 239 -1.31 6.35 -5.41
C ILE A 239 -1.26 6.29 -3.88
N GLU A 240 -0.55 5.29 -3.34
CA GLU A 240 -0.17 5.17 -1.94
C GLU A 240 -1.39 5.17 -0.99
N ASP A 241 -2.34 4.28 -1.26
CA ASP A 241 -3.57 4.13 -0.48
C ASP A 241 -3.35 3.52 0.91
N ALA A 242 -4.13 3.97 1.87
CA ALA A 242 -4.12 3.47 3.25
C ALA A 242 -5.50 3.59 3.90
N TRP A 243 -5.94 2.57 4.61
CA TRP A 243 -7.17 2.63 5.40
C TRP A 243 -7.08 3.69 6.49
N ILE A 244 -8.18 4.40 6.73
CA ILE A 244 -8.31 5.39 7.81
C ILE A 244 -8.86 4.71 9.05
N GLY A 245 -8.09 4.75 10.15
CA GLY A 245 -8.43 4.11 11.41
C GLY A 245 -8.61 2.60 11.33
N VAL A 246 -8.78 1.96 12.46
CA VAL A 246 -9.18 0.55 12.51
C VAL A 246 -10.64 0.38 12.06
N ASP A 247 -11.50 1.36 12.39
CA ASP A 247 -12.92 1.40 12.05
C ASP A 247 -13.33 2.80 11.54
N GLY A 248 -12.54 3.36 10.59
CA GLY A 248 -12.81 4.67 10.01
C GLY A 248 -12.57 5.84 10.96
N TYR A 249 -13.31 6.94 10.79
CA TYR A 249 -13.14 8.19 11.52
C TYR A 249 -14.50 8.83 11.91
N ARG A 250 -14.51 9.76 12.88
CA ARG A 250 -15.71 10.54 13.23
C ARG A 250 -15.89 11.71 12.27
N ARG A 251 -17.11 11.84 11.71
CA ARG A 251 -17.52 13.01 10.90
C ARG A 251 -17.81 14.24 11.80
N GLY A 252 -17.93 15.41 11.17
CA GLY A 252 -18.23 16.65 11.89
C GLY A 252 -19.60 16.65 12.59
N ASP A 253 -20.56 15.86 12.13
CA ASP A 253 -21.88 15.67 12.72
C ASP A 253 -21.91 14.64 13.88
N GLY A 254 -20.74 14.06 14.21
CA GLY A 254 -20.60 13.03 15.26
C GLY A 254 -20.86 11.61 14.79
N THR A 255 -21.37 11.40 13.59
CA THR A 255 -21.51 10.05 12.99
C THR A 255 -20.15 9.46 12.63
N ARG A 256 -20.09 8.16 12.35
CA ARG A 256 -18.84 7.48 11.99
C ARG A 256 -18.83 7.06 10.53
N GLN A 257 -17.80 7.44 9.80
CA GLN A 257 -17.43 6.91 8.50
C GLN A 257 -16.58 5.66 8.70
N ARG A 258 -17.18 4.47 8.58
CA ARG A 258 -16.50 3.20 8.94
C ARG A 258 -15.46 2.75 7.93
N LYS A 259 -15.71 2.96 6.65
CA LYS A 259 -14.81 2.56 5.55
C LYS A 259 -14.35 3.80 4.80
N ALA A 260 -13.10 4.17 4.99
CA ALA A 260 -12.48 5.29 4.31
C ALA A 260 -11.01 5.00 4.02
N VAL A 261 -10.49 5.55 2.94
CA VAL A 261 -9.11 5.37 2.49
C VAL A 261 -8.47 6.74 2.27
N ALA A 262 -7.30 6.97 2.83
CA ALA A 262 -6.43 8.09 2.48
C ALA A 262 -5.51 7.68 1.32
N PHE A 263 -5.18 8.62 0.44
CA PHE A 263 -4.26 8.37 -0.67
C PHE A 263 -3.58 9.66 -1.14
N LEU A 264 -2.56 9.54 -1.97
CA LEU A 264 -1.91 10.69 -2.61
C LEU A 264 -2.49 10.88 -4.01
N GLY A 265 -3.07 12.06 -4.25
CA GLY A 265 -3.59 12.49 -5.54
C GLY A 265 -2.65 13.53 -6.17
N GLN A 266 -2.27 13.35 -7.44
CA GLN A 266 -1.44 14.30 -8.16
C GLN A 266 -2.31 15.38 -8.78
N VAL A 267 -2.20 16.61 -8.25
CA VAL A 267 -2.92 17.81 -8.69
C VAL A 267 -2.01 18.68 -9.56
N VAL A 268 -2.63 19.62 -10.28
CA VAL A 268 -1.93 20.70 -11.00
C VAL A 268 -2.18 22.02 -10.29
N ALA A 269 -1.13 22.63 -9.76
CA ALA A 269 -1.20 23.94 -9.12
C ALA A 269 -1.67 25.05 -10.09
N PRO A 270 -2.16 26.21 -9.59
CA PRO A 270 -2.51 27.35 -10.45
C PRO A 270 -1.37 27.79 -11.38
N GLY A 271 -0.11 27.59 -10.96
CA GLY A 271 1.09 27.86 -11.76
C GLY A 271 1.48 26.78 -12.78
N GLY A 272 0.70 25.71 -12.91
CA GLY A 272 0.87 24.62 -13.88
C GLY A 272 1.87 23.52 -13.46
N HIS A 273 2.49 23.59 -12.30
CA HIS A 273 3.34 22.51 -11.79
C HIS A 273 2.51 21.44 -11.07
N GLU A 274 2.95 20.19 -11.19
CA GLU A 274 2.30 19.04 -10.53
C GLU A 274 2.93 18.78 -9.16
N HIS A 275 2.08 18.42 -8.19
CA HIS A 275 2.52 17.92 -6.89
C HIS A 275 1.47 17.01 -6.26
N ALA A 276 1.87 16.24 -5.26
CA ALA A 276 0.98 15.33 -4.55
C ALA A 276 0.29 16.01 -3.37
N GLU A 277 -1.00 15.73 -3.19
CA GLU A 277 -1.79 16.15 -2.03
C GLU A 277 -2.47 14.95 -1.39
N VAL A 278 -2.83 15.06 -0.12
CA VAL A 278 -3.59 14.03 0.57
C VAL A 278 -5.07 14.15 0.22
N PHE A 279 -5.64 13.03 -0.20
CA PHE A 279 -7.07 12.86 -0.49
C PHE A 279 -7.68 11.81 0.44
N VAL A 280 -8.99 11.86 0.59
CA VAL A 280 -9.81 10.87 1.29
C VAL A 280 -10.90 10.36 0.37
N LEU A 281 -11.10 9.06 0.37
CA LEU A 281 -12.25 8.36 -0.21
C LEU A 281 -13.14 7.88 0.92
N ASP A 282 -14.35 8.42 1.01
CA ASP A 282 -15.42 7.89 1.85
C ASP A 282 -16.17 6.82 1.06
N LEU A 283 -16.17 5.60 1.55
CA LEU A 283 -16.84 4.47 0.91
C LEU A 283 -18.26 4.29 1.49
N PRO A 284 -19.21 3.76 0.70
CA PRO A 284 -20.58 3.59 1.18
C PRO A 284 -20.64 2.61 2.36
N GLU A 285 -21.46 2.94 3.36
CA GLU A 285 -21.75 2.08 4.51
C GLU A 285 -22.36 0.73 4.08
N ASN A 286 -23.29 0.80 3.11
CA ASN A 286 -23.87 -0.40 2.49
C ASN A 286 -23.01 -0.83 1.30
N PRO A 287 -22.34 -1.99 1.37
CA PRO A 287 -21.49 -2.50 0.28
C PRO A 287 -22.22 -2.66 -1.07
N ALA A 288 -23.56 -2.79 -1.08
CA ALA A 288 -24.34 -2.78 -2.30
C ALA A 288 -24.22 -1.47 -3.11
N GLY A 289 -23.74 -0.38 -2.51
CA GLY A 289 -23.37 0.84 -3.23
C GLY A 289 -22.21 0.60 -4.20
N LEU A 290 -21.24 -0.22 -3.81
CA LEU A 290 -20.08 -0.55 -4.64
C LEU A 290 -20.41 -1.40 -5.87
N THR A 291 -21.56 -2.05 -5.89
CA THR A 291 -21.98 -2.92 -7.00
C THR A 291 -22.86 -2.21 -8.05
N ARG A 292 -23.12 -0.92 -7.86
CA ARG A 292 -23.93 -0.10 -8.77
C ARG A 292 -23.13 1.11 -9.25
N ALA A 293 -23.18 1.38 -10.55
CA ALA A 293 -22.56 2.58 -11.10
C ALA A 293 -23.25 3.85 -10.55
N ALA A 294 -22.46 4.86 -10.20
CA ALA A 294 -22.95 6.19 -9.81
C ALA A 294 -23.66 6.89 -11.01
N ASN A 295 -23.14 6.67 -12.21
CA ASN A 295 -23.70 7.12 -13.46
C ASN A 295 -23.99 5.89 -14.35
N PRO A 296 -25.25 5.58 -14.66
CA PRO A 296 -25.60 4.43 -15.51
C PRO A 296 -24.99 4.47 -16.93
N ALA A 297 -24.60 5.65 -17.42
CA ALA A 297 -23.92 5.79 -18.72
C ALA A 297 -22.44 5.40 -18.68
N LEU A 298 -21.85 5.23 -17.49
CA LEU A 298 -20.48 4.83 -17.27
C LEU A 298 -20.46 3.52 -16.48
N PRO A 299 -20.46 2.37 -17.15
CA PRO A 299 -20.53 1.07 -16.50
C PRO A 299 -19.30 0.81 -15.61
N LEU A 300 -19.51 0.09 -14.49
CA LEU A 300 -18.43 -0.23 -13.52
C LEU A 300 -17.26 -0.99 -14.15
N GLU A 301 -17.55 -1.81 -15.15
CA GLU A 301 -16.58 -2.59 -15.92
C GLU A 301 -15.87 -1.79 -17.02
N GLY A 302 -16.33 -0.56 -17.32
CA GLY A 302 -15.85 0.23 -18.45
C GLY A 302 -16.22 -0.36 -19.81
N THR A 303 -15.63 0.20 -20.88
CA THR A 303 -15.78 -0.29 -22.26
C THR A 303 -14.43 -0.61 -22.88
N ALA A 304 -14.39 -0.98 -24.14
CA ALA A 304 -13.14 -1.25 -24.86
C ALA A 304 -12.19 -0.03 -24.94
N THR A 305 -12.71 1.18 -24.77
CA THR A 305 -11.95 2.43 -24.89
C THR A 305 -12.10 3.38 -23.70
N THR A 306 -13.01 3.08 -22.76
CA THR A 306 -13.23 3.92 -21.58
C THR A 306 -12.85 3.21 -20.29
N ARG A 307 -12.41 3.99 -19.31
CA ARG A 307 -12.12 3.48 -17.96
C ARG A 307 -13.38 2.96 -17.27
N PRO A 308 -13.23 2.12 -16.23
CA PRO A 308 -14.31 1.74 -15.32
C PRO A 308 -15.01 2.94 -14.71
N GLY A 309 -16.34 2.88 -14.64
CA GLY A 309 -17.16 3.88 -13.97
C GLY A 309 -17.04 3.81 -12.46
N LEU A 310 -17.36 4.90 -11.76
CA LEU A 310 -17.33 4.95 -10.30
C LEU A 310 -18.58 4.32 -9.68
N PRO A 311 -18.45 3.63 -8.56
CA PRO A 311 -19.58 3.09 -7.83
C PRO A 311 -20.37 4.18 -7.08
N ALA A 312 -21.64 3.90 -6.81
CA ALA A 312 -22.53 4.80 -6.11
C ALA A 312 -22.14 4.97 -4.64
N GLY A 313 -22.23 6.20 -4.14
CA GLY A 313 -21.98 6.53 -2.73
C GLY A 313 -20.52 6.69 -2.35
N VAL A 314 -19.58 6.62 -3.28
CA VAL A 314 -18.18 6.99 -3.06
C VAL A 314 -18.03 8.49 -3.15
N VAL A 315 -17.32 9.08 -2.18
CA VAL A 315 -17.02 10.53 -2.16
C VAL A 315 -15.52 10.73 -2.06
N GLN A 316 -14.93 11.39 -3.07
CA GLN A 316 -13.52 11.77 -3.10
C GLN A 316 -13.36 13.23 -2.67
N ARG A 317 -12.43 13.50 -1.76
CA ARG A 317 -12.15 14.85 -1.25
C ARG A 317 -10.66 15.09 -1.11
N ARG A 318 -10.15 16.24 -1.56
CA ARG A 318 -8.83 16.76 -1.22
C ARG A 318 -8.88 17.32 0.21
N ILE A 319 -7.89 16.99 1.06
CA ILE A 319 -7.85 17.43 2.45
C ILE A 319 -6.60 18.25 2.80
N THR A 320 -5.63 18.35 1.89
CA THR A 320 -4.46 19.24 2.02
C THR A 320 -4.39 20.18 0.83
N PHE A 321 -3.92 21.43 1.08
CA PHE A 321 -3.82 22.50 0.09
C PHE A 321 -2.50 23.23 0.35
N THR A 322 -1.41 22.72 -0.21
CA THR A 322 -0.05 23.13 0.15
C THR A 322 0.60 24.12 -0.81
N ASP A 323 -0.13 24.61 -1.83
CA ASP A 323 0.38 25.55 -2.84
C ASP A 323 1.04 26.82 -2.28
N HIS A 324 0.68 27.21 -1.05
CA HIS A 324 1.19 28.41 -0.38
C HIS A 324 2.50 28.17 0.39
N HIS A 325 2.96 26.92 0.52
CA HIS A 325 4.24 26.62 1.15
C HIS A 325 5.42 26.85 0.17
N LEU A 326 6.60 27.13 0.73
CA LEU A 326 7.82 27.29 -0.06
C LEU A 326 8.20 26.01 -0.81
N HIS A 327 7.89 24.84 -0.20
CA HIS A 327 8.06 23.52 -0.79
C HIS A 327 6.70 22.82 -0.82
N PRO A 328 5.85 23.09 -1.82
CA PRO A 328 4.50 22.57 -1.88
C PRO A 328 4.47 21.06 -2.16
N GLY A 329 3.44 20.41 -1.68
CA GLY A 329 3.18 19.00 -1.94
C GLY A 329 3.75 18.05 -0.91
N VAL A 330 3.12 16.89 -0.83
CA VAL A 330 3.59 15.75 -0.06
C VAL A 330 4.91 15.25 -0.65
N ALA A 331 5.91 14.99 0.20
CA ALA A 331 7.19 14.48 -0.25
C ALA A 331 7.03 13.12 -0.95
N THR A 332 7.62 12.96 -2.12
CA THR A 332 7.60 11.70 -2.87
C THR A 332 8.81 10.81 -2.55
N THR A 333 9.82 11.38 -1.92
CA THR A 333 11.01 10.70 -1.41
C THR A 333 11.25 11.15 0.03
N PRO A 334 11.35 10.23 1.00
CA PRO A 334 11.18 8.78 0.85
C PRO A 334 9.75 8.42 0.43
N ARG A 335 9.63 7.33 -0.34
CA ARG A 335 8.31 6.81 -0.69
C ARG A 335 7.56 6.38 0.56
N HIS A 336 6.38 6.92 0.77
CA HIS A 336 5.57 6.64 1.94
C HIS A 336 4.07 6.70 1.61
N TRP A 337 3.25 6.21 2.50
CA TRP A 337 1.79 6.21 2.44
C TRP A 337 1.24 7.18 3.49
N PRO A 338 0.17 7.94 3.21
CA PRO A 338 -0.50 8.75 4.23
C PRO A 338 -1.19 7.81 5.24
N ARG A 339 -0.61 7.66 6.43
CA ARG A 339 -1.08 6.71 7.45
C ARG A 339 -1.91 7.41 8.51
N SER A 340 -3.11 6.89 8.78
CA SER A 340 -3.92 7.41 9.87
C SER A 340 -3.54 6.81 11.23
N SER A 341 -3.82 7.57 12.30
CA SER A 341 -3.87 7.03 13.65
C SER A 341 -4.94 5.93 13.77
N PRO A 342 -4.81 4.97 14.71
CA PRO A 342 -5.77 3.88 14.86
C PRO A 342 -7.22 4.32 15.12
N ASP A 343 -7.42 5.46 15.77
CA ASP A 343 -8.74 6.07 16.01
C ASP A 343 -9.33 6.77 14.78
N GLY A 344 -8.49 6.99 13.74
CA GLY A 344 -8.85 7.66 12.49
C GLY A 344 -8.90 9.19 12.58
N GLU A 345 -8.49 9.82 13.68
CA GLU A 345 -8.61 11.26 13.86
C GLU A 345 -7.51 12.07 13.14
N HIS A 346 -6.36 11.44 12.90
CA HIS A 346 -5.19 12.06 12.29
C HIS A 346 -4.66 11.22 11.13
N ILE A 347 -4.25 11.87 10.05
CA ILE A 347 -3.50 11.28 8.93
C ILE A 347 -2.11 11.88 8.93
N ALA A 348 -1.08 11.07 9.17
CA ALA A 348 0.32 11.48 9.08
C ALA A 348 0.82 11.35 7.64
N PHE A 349 1.62 12.31 7.21
CA PHE A 349 2.33 12.32 5.93
C PHE A 349 3.63 13.11 6.06
N LEU A 350 4.48 13.03 5.04
CA LEU A 350 5.78 13.71 5.00
C LEU A 350 5.72 14.88 4.02
N MET A 351 6.21 16.03 4.44
CA MET A 351 6.34 17.21 3.60
C MET A 351 7.56 18.03 4.08
N CYS A 352 8.23 18.73 3.18
CA CYS A 352 9.30 19.64 3.54
C CYS A 352 8.76 20.82 4.35
N ASP A 353 9.54 21.27 5.33
CA ASP A 353 9.33 22.58 5.95
C ASP A 353 9.97 23.70 5.10
N ASP A 354 9.90 24.94 5.55
CA ASP A 354 10.46 26.10 4.84
C ASP A 354 11.99 26.05 4.70
N THR A 355 12.69 25.20 5.45
CA THR A 355 14.12 24.95 5.34
C THR A 355 14.47 23.81 4.36
N GLY A 356 13.47 23.15 3.79
CA GLY A 356 13.63 22.01 2.88
C GLY A 356 13.87 20.67 3.59
N ILE A 357 13.73 20.61 4.91
CA ILE A 357 13.87 19.38 5.69
C ILE A 357 12.53 18.64 5.71
N ILE A 358 12.56 17.33 5.44
CA ILE A 358 11.37 16.48 5.48
C ILE A 358 10.94 16.27 6.93
N GLN A 359 9.71 16.69 7.23
CA GLN A 359 9.06 16.64 8.53
C GLN A 359 7.82 15.76 8.49
N PHE A 360 7.36 15.30 9.67
CA PHE A 360 6.01 14.78 9.83
C PHE A 360 5.00 15.91 9.91
N TRP A 361 3.89 15.74 9.19
CA TRP A 361 2.72 16.57 9.22
C TRP A 361 1.48 15.75 9.52
N LEU A 362 0.49 16.35 10.15
CA LEU A 362 -0.81 15.73 10.46
C LEU A 362 -1.93 16.52 9.81
N ALA A 363 -2.84 15.81 9.14
CA ALA A 363 -4.12 16.34 8.68
C ALA A 363 -5.28 15.58 9.32
N SER A 364 -6.45 16.26 9.44
CA SER A 364 -7.68 15.56 9.80
C SER A 364 -8.35 14.95 8.55
N PRO A 365 -8.91 13.75 8.61
CA PRO A 365 -9.70 13.22 7.51
C PRO A 365 -10.93 14.07 7.17
N ARG A 366 -11.33 14.96 8.07
CA ARG A 366 -12.39 15.95 7.85
C ARG A 366 -11.93 17.18 7.05
N GLY A 367 -10.62 17.31 6.81
CA GLY A 367 -10.00 18.49 6.22
C GLY A 367 -9.55 19.52 7.28
N GLY A 368 -9.26 20.72 6.85
CA GLY A 368 -8.67 21.78 7.65
C GLY A 368 -7.17 21.95 7.33
N LEU A 369 -6.52 22.88 8.04
CA LEU A 369 -5.10 23.14 7.82
C LEU A 369 -4.25 22.00 8.40
N PRO A 370 -3.31 21.46 7.64
CA PRO A 370 -2.36 20.49 8.16
C PRO A 370 -1.44 21.14 9.20
N ARG A 371 -1.05 20.35 10.21
CA ARG A 371 -0.17 20.78 11.29
C ARG A 371 1.18 20.09 11.15
N GLN A 372 2.26 20.87 11.13
CA GLN A 372 3.61 20.31 11.26
C GLN A 372 3.75 19.68 12.66
N LEU A 373 4.10 18.40 12.68
CA LEU A 373 4.28 17.65 13.93
C LEU A 373 5.71 17.75 14.44
N THR A 374 6.70 17.46 13.59
CA THR A 374 8.12 17.47 13.99
C THR A 374 8.82 18.77 13.60
N ARG A 375 9.94 19.06 14.31
CA ARG A 375 10.88 20.15 14.01
C ARG A 375 12.31 19.59 14.02
N ILE A 376 12.55 18.63 13.11
CA ILE A 376 13.84 17.99 12.93
C ILE A 376 14.81 19.04 12.39
N ALA A 377 15.90 19.29 13.11
CA ALA A 377 16.89 20.30 12.74
C ALA A 377 18.26 20.01 13.38
N PRO A 378 19.37 20.51 12.80
CA PRO A 378 20.67 20.54 13.48
C PRO A 378 20.59 21.35 14.80
N PRO A 379 21.42 21.03 15.83
CA PRO A 379 22.48 20.00 15.81
C PRO A 379 22.01 18.56 16.09
N ASP A 380 20.76 18.35 16.55
CA ASP A 380 20.30 17.05 17.03
C ASP A 380 20.13 16.05 15.89
N PHE A 381 19.64 16.51 14.75
CA PHE A 381 19.45 15.73 13.53
C PHE A 381 19.94 16.53 12.32
N ARG A 382 20.75 15.90 11.45
CA ARG A 382 21.27 16.53 10.23
C ARG A 382 20.39 16.30 9.02
N GLU A 383 19.63 15.20 9.04
CA GLU A 383 18.76 14.78 7.95
C GLU A 383 17.34 14.58 8.48
N GLY A 384 16.34 14.85 7.66
CA GLY A 384 14.93 14.65 7.95
C GLY A 384 14.53 13.18 7.98
N VAL A 385 13.24 12.94 7.87
CA VAL A 385 12.67 11.58 7.77
C VAL A 385 13.13 10.94 6.46
N SER A 386 13.66 9.73 6.53
CA SER A 386 14.25 9.02 5.38
C SER A 386 13.64 7.64 5.12
N SER A 387 12.49 7.33 5.72
CA SER A 387 11.77 6.06 5.48
C SER A 387 10.26 6.23 5.42
N ALA A 388 9.57 5.18 4.94
CA ALA A 388 8.18 4.95 5.29
C ALA A 388 8.04 4.78 6.81
N PHE A 389 6.84 4.91 7.34
CA PHE A 389 6.58 4.96 8.77
C PHE A 389 5.31 4.20 9.17
N SER A 390 5.15 3.94 10.45
CA SER A 390 3.96 3.32 11.02
C SER A 390 3.54 3.99 12.34
N TRP A 391 2.25 3.90 12.66
CA TRP A 391 1.71 4.30 13.95
C TRP A 391 1.84 3.17 14.98
N SER A 392 1.99 3.54 16.25
CA SER A 392 1.79 2.61 17.36
C SER A 392 0.31 2.25 17.50
N PRO A 393 -0.01 1.05 18.00
CA PRO A 393 -1.41 0.60 18.16
C PRO A 393 -2.26 1.49 19.07
N ASP A 394 -1.62 2.20 20.02
CA ASP A 394 -2.27 3.14 20.93
C ASP A 394 -2.43 4.56 20.33
N GLY A 395 -1.91 4.79 19.11
CA GLY A 395 -1.96 6.08 18.43
C GLY A 395 -1.08 7.18 19.03
N ARG A 396 -0.21 6.86 20.00
CA ARG A 396 0.60 7.85 20.71
C ARG A 396 1.95 8.12 20.06
N ARG A 397 2.45 7.21 19.24
CA ARG A 397 3.80 7.28 18.66
C ARG A 397 3.78 6.89 17.18
N LEU A 398 4.77 7.41 16.47
CA LEU A 398 5.13 6.96 15.11
C LEU A 398 6.55 6.37 15.15
N ALA A 399 6.85 5.45 14.26
CA ALA A 399 8.19 4.91 14.04
C ALA A 399 8.66 5.23 12.63
N ALA A 400 9.89 5.74 12.50
CA ALA A 400 10.53 6.04 11.22
C ALA A 400 12.05 6.01 11.34
N VAL A 401 12.73 5.95 10.20
CA VAL A 401 14.17 6.22 10.13
C VAL A 401 14.37 7.73 9.97
N ILE A 402 15.16 8.31 10.84
CA ILE A 402 15.54 9.73 10.83
C ILE A 402 17.05 9.80 11.02
N ASP A 403 17.74 10.50 10.11
CA ASP A 403 19.19 10.74 10.20
C ASP A 403 19.98 9.45 10.51
N GLY A 404 19.71 8.39 9.75
CA GLY A 404 20.39 7.08 9.87
C GLY A 404 20.09 6.27 11.14
N SER A 405 18.99 6.56 11.82
CA SER A 405 18.61 5.90 13.08
C SER A 405 17.13 5.54 13.08
N VAL A 406 16.76 4.39 13.64
CA VAL A 406 15.35 4.08 13.96
C VAL A 406 14.94 4.96 15.13
N CYS A 407 13.87 5.71 14.95
CA CYS A 407 13.36 6.69 15.90
C CYS A 407 11.89 6.47 16.22
N LEU A 408 11.49 6.85 17.43
CA LEU A 408 10.10 7.07 17.83
C LEU A 408 9.80 8.56 17.84
N ILE A 409 8.62 8.91 17.37
CA ILE A 409 8.10 10.26 17.35
C ILE A 409 6.84 10.30 18.23
N ASP A 410 6.81 11.16 19.22
CA ASP A 410 5.61 11.42 20.02
C ASP A 410 4.56 12.15 19.16
N ALA A 411 3.37 11.59 19.01
CA ALA A 411 2.34 12.09 18.11
C ALA A 411 1.67 13.38 18.60
N THR A 412 1.86 13.75 19.88
CA THR A 412 1.32 14.96 20.46
C THR A 412 2.31 16.11 20.37
N THR A 413 3.54 15.87 20.82
CA THR A 413 4.58 16.89 20.96
C THR A 413 5.50 17.02 19.75
N GLY A 414 5.60 15.95 18.92
CA GLY A 414 6.57 15.85 17.83
C GLY A 414 7.99 15.55 18.32
N GLY A 415 8.16 15.26 19.61
CA GLY A 415 9.46 14.89 20.19
C GLY A 415 10.01 13.61 19.54
N VAL A 416 11.28 13.64 19.15
CA VAL A 416 11.95 12.52 18.47
C VAL A 416 12.94 11.85 19.42
N THR A 417 12.82 10.53 19.58
CA THR A 417 13.71 9.71 20.40
C THR A 417 14.40 8.66 19.53
N ARG A 418 15.73 8.62 19.54
CA ARG A 418 16.52 7.57 18.88
C ARG A 418 16.45 6.28 19.69
N LEU A 419 16.10 5.17 19.03
CA LEU A 419 16.10 3.83 19.65
C LEU A 419 17.40 3.08 19.37
N ALA A 420 17.91 3.19 18.15
CA ALA A 420 19.15 2.56 17.72
C ALA A 420 20.25 3.61 17.48
N PRO A 421 21.53 3.27 17.59
CA PRO A 421 22.62 4.17 17.25
C PRO A 421 22.52 4.67 15.80
N LYS A 422 22.91 5.94 15.56
CA LYS A 422 23.06 6.47 14.21
C LYS A 422 24.06 5.65 13.42
N ARG A 423 23.69 5.29 12.20
CA ARG A 423 24.54 4.63 11.22
C ARG A 423 24.56 5.43 9.93
N ALA A 424 25.60 5.28 9.13
CA ALA A 424 25.77 6.01 7.88
C ALA A 424 26.14 5.08 6.71
N GLY A 425 25.91 5.54 5.49
CA GLY A 425 26.23 4.79 4.28
C GLY A 425 25.47 3.46 4.19
N ALA A 426 26.14 2.40 3.82
CA ALA A 426 25.55 1.07 3.63
C ALA A 426 24.98 0.45 4.93
N ASP A 427 25.51 0.85 6.09
CA ASP A 427 25.05 0.34 7.40
C ASP A 427 23.77 1.03 7.90
N ALA A 428 23.34 2.13 7.27
CA ALA A 428 22.13 2.84 7.69
C ALA A 428 20.87 1.99 7.45
N PRO A 429 19.82 2.15 8.29
CA PRO A 429 18.53 1.54 8.02
C PRO A 429 17.97 1.95 6.65
N LEU A 430 17.39 0.99 5.93
CA LEU A 430 16.79 1.24 4.61
C LEU A 430 15.46 1.96 4.74
N GLY A 431 15.11 2.77 3.73
CA GLY A 431 13.89 3.57 3.71
C GLY A 431 12.58 2.82 3.41
N PHE A 432 12.61 1.50 3.17
CA PHE A 432 11.44 0.76 2.72
C PHE A 432 10.37 0.59 3.80
N ALA A 433 10.78 0.30 5.04
CA ALA A 433 9.89 -0.01 6.13
C ALA A 433 10.49 0.36 7.49
N CYS A 434 9.60 0.82 8.39
CA CYS A 434 9.85 0.98 9.82
C CYS A 434 8.50 0.71 10.51
N VAL A 435 8.26 -0.55 10.94
CA VAL A 435 6.91 -1.04 11.26
C VAL A 435 6.83 -1.54 12.68
N LEU A 436 6.01 -0.86 13.50
CA LEU A 436 5.69 -1.26 14.87
C LEU A 436 4.93 -2.60 14.90
N SER A 437 5.24 -3.42 15.89
CA SER A 437 4.51 -4.65 16.19
C SER A 437 3.08 -4.37 16.70
N PRO A 438 2.14 -5.34 16.62
CA PRO A 438 0.76 -5.16 17.07
C PRO A 438 0.62 -4.82 18.56
N ASP A 439 1.59 -5.18 19.38
CA ASP A 439 1.64 -4.82 20.82
C ASP A 439 2.40 -3.49 21.09
N GLY A 440 2.98 -2.88 20.04
CA GLY A 440 3.74 -1.63 20.11
C GLY A 440 5.11 -1.73 20.80
N ARG A 441 5.60 -2.95 21.07
CA ARG A 441 6.83 -3.19 21.84
C ARG A 441 8.08 -3.40 21.00
N GLN A 442 7.92 -3.59 19.70
CA GLN A 442 9.02 -3.86 18.76
C GLN A 442 8.82 -3.09 17.45
N ILE A 443 9.92 -2.82 16.75
CA ILE A 443 9.93 -2.22 15.41
C ILE A 443 10.75 -3.11 14.50
N ALA A 444 10.14 -3.53 13.39
CA ALA A 444 10.83 -4.20 12.29
C ALA A 444 11.34 -3.17 11.28
N PHE A 445 12.58 -3.34 10.85
CA PHE A 445 13.24 -2.51 9.85
C PHE A 445 14.30 -3.31 9.09
N GLN A 446 14.96 -2.71 8.12
CA GLN A 446 15.94 -3.40 7.28
C GLN A 446 17.27 -2.66 7.25
N ARG A 447 18.35 -3.42 7.15
CA ARG A 447 19.72 -2.94 6.84
C ARG A 447 20.39 -3.86 5.85
N LYS A 448 21.35 -3.35 5.10
CA LYS A 448 22.26 -4.18 4.34
C LYS A 448 23.33 -4.78 5.23
N ILE A 449 23.61 -6.06 5.03
CA ILE A 449 24.66 -6.81 5.70
C ILE A 449 25.53 -7.47 4.64
N ARG A 450 26.84 -7.35 4.80
CA ARG A 450 27.80 -8.06 3.96
C ARG A 450 27.71 -9.56 4.21
N ASP A 451 27.76 -10.32 3.12
CA ASP A 451 27.82 -11.76 3.20
C ASP A 451 29.19 -12.19 3.78
N PRO A 452 29.22 -12.94 4.90
CA PRO A 452 30.48 -13.43 5.45
C PRO A 452 31.27 -14.35 4.53
N GLU A 453 30.57 -15.08 3.65
CA GLU A 453 31.18 -16.04 2.71
C GLU A 453 31.57 -15.37 1.38
N SER A 454 30.98 -14.23 1.05
CA SER A 454 31.22 -13.47 -0.18
C SER A 454 31.15 -11.97 0.11
N PRO A 455 32.21 -11.36 0.71
CA PRO A 455 32.16 -9.99 1.23
C PRO A 455 31.91 -8.90 0.17
N GLU A 456 31.98 -9.21 -1.10
CA GLU A 456 31.60 -8.33 -2.21
C GLU A 456 30.07 -8.22 -2.35
N ASN A 457 29.31 -9.14 -1.79
CA ASN A 457 27.86 -9.16 -1.81
C ASN A 457 27.28 -8.55 -0.52
N GLU A 458 26.23 -7.76 -0.67
CA GLU A 458 25.47 -7.18 0.43
C GLU A 458 23.98 -7.49 0.23
N TYR A 459 23.33 -7.95 1.32
CA TYR A 459 21.91 -8.29 1.28
C TYR A 459 21.11 -7.50 2.31
N ALA A 460 19.92 -7.08 1.92
CA ALA A 460 18.96 -6.49 2.86
C ALA A 460 18.46 -7.57 3.82
N GLN A 461 18.72 -7.38 5.10
CA GLN A 461 18.31 -8.26 6.18
C GLN A 461 17.32 -7.55 7.12
N ILE A 462 16.44 -8.33 7.75
CA ILE A 462 15.44 -7.82 8.67
C ILE A 462 16.02 -7.76 10.08
N PHE A 463 15.81 -6.64 10.73
CA PHE A 463 16.18 -6.36 12.11
C PHE A 463 14.96 -6.01 12.94
N VAL A 464 15.05 -6.25 14.22
CA VAL A 464 14.07 -5.85 15.22
C VAL A 464 14.77 -5.06 16.32
N VAL A 465 14.14 -3.97 16.75
CA VAL A 465 14.56 -3.19 17.92
C VAL A 465 13.40 -3.08 18.91
N GLY A 466 13.68 -3.19 20.20
CA GLY A 466 12.69 -3.03 21.25
C GLY A 466 12.26 -1.56 21.42
N VAL A 467 11.02 -1.36 21.82
CA VAL A 467 10.46 -0.06 22.20
C VAL A 467 10.45 0.04 23.72
N PRO A 468 11.07 1.05 24.33
CA PRO A 468 11.00 1.28 25.78
C PRO A 468 9.56 1.53 26.24
N GLU A 469 9.25 1.07 27.47
CA GLU A 469 7.97 1.31 28.13
C GLU A 469 7.64 2.79 28.34
#